data_cdf1c8c1e3f30e6fa8ef316cfa680d14
#
_entry.id   cdf1c8c1e3f30e6fa8ef316cfa680d14
#
_cell.length_a   1.000
_cell.length_b   1.000
_cell.length_c   1.000
_cell.angle_alpha   90.00
_cell.angle_beta   90.00
_cell.angle_gamma   90.00
#
_symmetry.space_group_name_H-M   'P 1'
#
loop_
_entity.id
_entity.type
_entity.pdbx_description
1 polymer ?
#
loop_
_entity_poly.entity_id
_entity_poly.type
_entity_poly.pdbx_seq_one_letter_code
_entity_poly.pdbx_strand_id
1 'polypeptide(L)'
;MLSIIVPTLDEAEGIAAALAALAPLRARGAEVIVADGGSADGTAVLALPHAERVLAAPRGRARQMNAGAAAARGDALLFLNAYTRLPADADRLVGAALARGAQWGRFDVAIAGRHPLLPLIAGLMNLRSRLTGIATGDQAIFVARAAFEAAGGFADIPLMEDIDFSRRLRRLARPACLRAKAVTSGRRWERHGVLRTVLLMWALRLRYFFGAPPDKLARLYGYAPRER
;
A
#
# COMPACT_ATOMS: atom_id res chain seq x y z
N MET A 1 3.22 14.86 12.14
CA MET A 1 2.30 15.02 10.97
C MET A 1 2.28 13.73 10.17
N LEU A 2 1.12 13.32 9.58
CA LEU A 2 0.99 12.15 8.72
C LEU A 2 1.09 12.54 7.25
N SER A 3 1.96 11.89 6.46
CA SER A 3 1.98 11.99 4.99
C SER A 3 1.47 10.68 4.39
N ILE A 4 0.43 10.78 3.57
CA ILE A 4 -0.21 9.66 2.86
C ILE A 4 0.34 9.65 1.43
N ILE A 5 1.06 8.60 1.07
CA ILE A 5 1.69 8.42 -0.23
C ILE A 5 0.83 7.48 -1.08
N VAL A 6 0.38 7.95 -2.24
CA VAL A 6 -0.49 7.20 -3.15
C VAL A 6 0.25 6.99 -4.47
N PRO A 7 0.85 5.81 -4.70
CA PRO A 7 1.41 5.46 -6.01
C PRO A 7 0.27 5.22 -7.01
N THR A 8 0.35 5.83 -8.20
CA THR A 8 -0.66 5.75 -9.25
C THR A 8 -0.07 5.41 -10.61
N LEU A 9 -0.80 4.61 -11.38
CA LEU A 9 -0.53 4.38 -12.80
C LEU A 9 -1.85 3.98 -13.47
N ASP A 10 -2.37 4.85 -14.36
CA ASP A 10 -3.60 4.65 -15.12
C ASP A 10 -4.82 4.31 -14.21
N GLU A 11 -5.11 5.22 -13.27
CA GLU A 11 -6.20 5.11 -12.27
C GLU A 11 -7.25 6.23 -12.41
N ALA A 12 -7.37 6.87 -13.59
CA ALA A 12 -8.27 8.01 -13.81
C ALA A 12 -9.72 7.73 -13.41
N GLU A 13 -10.21 6.51 -13.62
CA GLU A 13 -11.59 6.11 -13.29
C GLU A 13 -11.94 6.26 -11.80
N GLY A 14 -10.96 6.10 -10.91
CA GLY A 14 -11.20 6.04 -9.46
C GLY A 14 -10.44 7.05 -8.61
N ILE A 15 -9.40 7.69 -9.15
CA ILE A 15 -8.45 8.45 -8.35
C ILE A 15 -9.09 9.65 -7.64
N ALA A 16 -9.94 10.41 -8.32
CA ALA A 16 -10.59 11.58 -7.73
C ALA A 16 -11.46 11.19 -6.51
N ALA A 17 -12.27 10.16 -6.64
CA ALA A 17 -13.11 9.65 -5.54
C ALA A 17 -12.27 9.07 -4.39
N ALA A 18 -11.18 8.37 -4.71
CA ALA A 18 -10.28 7.79 -3.71
C ALA A 18 -9.59 8.89 -2.89
N LEU A 19 -9.09 9.94 -3.54
CA LEU A 19 -8.43 11.07 -2.88
C LEU A 19 -9.43 11.97 -2.14
N ALA A 20 -10.63 12.19 -2.69
CA ALA A 20 -11.69 12.93 -2.01
C ALA A 20 -12.08 12.30 -0.66
N ALA A 21 -12.03 10.95 -0.56
CA ALA A 21 -12.26 10.25 0.70
C ALA A 21 -11.20 10.55 1.79
N LEU A 22 -10.06 11.12 1.42
CA LEU A 22 -9.01 11.56 2.35
C LEU A 22 -9.22 13.01 2.86
N ALA A 23 -10.20 13.75 2.34
CA ALA A 23 -10.47 15.13 2.73
C ALA A 23 -10.62 15.34 4.25
N PRO A 24 -11.28 14.47 5.03
CA PRO A 24 -11.34 14.62 6.48
C PRO A 24 -9.98 14.50 7.17
N LEU A 25 -9.04 13.70 6.64
CA LEU A 25 -7.68 13.56 7.16
C LEU A 25 -6.86 14.83 6.82
N ARG A 26 -6.99 15.33 5.58
CA ARG A 26 -6.36 16.57 5.12
C ARG A 26 -6.81 17.77 5.96
N ALA A 27 -8.11 17.89 6.23
CA ALA A 27 -8.67 18.93 7.08
C ALA A 27 -8.08 18.92 8.51
N ARG A 28 -7.55 17.80 8.97
CA ARG A 28 -6.84 17.65 10.27
C ARG A 28 -5.32 17.73 10.14
N GLY A 29 -4.80 18.14 8.98
CA GLY A 29 -3.38 18.39 8.76
C GLY A 29 -2.59 17.19 8.23
N ALA A 30 -3.25 16.15 7.72
CA ALA A 30 -2.54 15.12 6.95
C ALA A 30 -2.17 15.66 5.56
N GLU A 31 -0.98 15.28 5.08
CA GLU A 31 -0.51 15.60 3.73
C GLU A 31 -0.79 14.41 2.80
N VAL A 32 -1.33 14.67 1.61
CA VAL A 32 -1.54 13.66 0.56
C VAL A 32 -0.59 13.94 -0.59
N ILE A 33 0.20 12.92 -0.96
CA ILE A 33 1.18 12.97 -2.04
C ILE A 33 0.85 11.87 -3.04
N VAL A 34 0.55 12.25 -4.27
CA VAL A 34 0.36 11.32 -5.38
C VAL A 34 1.68 11.21 -6.15
N ALA A 35 2.19 9.98 -6.26
CA ALA A 35 3.39 9.69 -7.05
C ALA A 35 2.96 8.95 -8.32
N ASP A 36 2.89 9.67 -9.43
CA ASP A 36 2.41 9.17 -10.71
C ASP A 36 3.54 8.51 -11.51
N GLY A 37 3.33 7.29 -11.94
CA GLY A 37 4.30 6.48 -12.69
C GLY A 37 4.30 6.71 -14.20
N GLY A 38 3.80 7.86 -14.67
CA GLY A 38 3.67 8.18 -16.09
C GLY A 38 2.34 7.71 -16.66
N SER A 39 1.22 8.04 -15.98
CA SER A 39 -0.14 7.74 -16.45
C SER A 39 -0.44 8.48 -17.76
N ALA A 40 -1.08 7.77 -18.70
CA ALA A 40 -1.51 8.33 -20.00
C ALA A 40 -2.99 8.72 -20.04
N ASP A 41 -3.76 8.37 -19.01
CA ASP A 41 -5.22 8.47 -18.93
C ASP A 41 -5.74 9.74 -18.23
N GLY A 42 -4.86 10.67 -17.86
CA GLY A 42 -5.22 11.89 -17.13
C GLY A 42 -5.26 11.74 -15.60
N THR A 43 -4.84 10.60 -15.04
CA THR A 43 -4.79 10.34 -13.58
C THR A 43 -4.13 11.50 -12.82
N ALA A 44 -2.96 11.96 -13.26
CA ALA A 44 -2.22 13.02 -12.57
C ALA A 44 -3.01 14.34 -12.52
N VAL A 45 -3.68 14.71 -13.60
CA VAL A 45 -4.51 15.93 -13.67
C VAL A 45 -5.70 15.83 -12.73
N LEU A 46 -6.39 14.69 -12.72
CA LEU A 46 -7.53 14.45 -11.83
C LEU A 46 -7.15 14.42 -10.35
N ALA A 47 -5.91 14.12 -10.03
CA ALA A 47 -5.41 14.10 -8.66
C ALA A 47 -5.12 15.50 -8.08
N LEU A 48 -4.79 16.50 -8.92
CA LEU A 48 -4.36 17.84 -8.50
C LEU A 48 -5.29 18.53 -7.47
N PRO A 49 -6.63 18.51 -7.62
CA PRO A 49 -7.50 19.20 -6.65
C PRO A 49 -7.55 18.51 -5.27
N HIS A 50 -7.07 17.28 -5.17
CA HIS A 50 -7.28 16.40 -4.02
C HIS A 50 -5.99 16.02 -3.27
N ALA A 51 -4.83 16.55 -3.68
CA ALA A 51 -3.54 16.25 -3.08
C ALA A 51 -2.74 17.53 -2.84
N GLU A 52 -1.89 17.55 -1.82
CA GLU A 52 -0.93 18.64 -1.57
C GLU A 52 0.19 18.64 -2.59
N ARG A 53 0.50 17.44 -3.14
CA ARG A 53 1.50 17.28 -4.20
C ARG A 53 1.09 16.15 -5.15
N VAL A 54 1.28 16.40 -6.44
CA VAL A 54 1.28 15.38 -7.48
C VAL A 54 2.64 15.47 -8.15
N LEU A 55 3.41 14.39 -8.09
CA LEU A 55 4.76 14.35 -8.65
C LEU A 55 4.90 13.21 -9.67
N ALA A 56 5.65 13.45 -10.72
CA ALA A 56 6.08 12.40 -11.63
C ALA A 56 7.17 11.56 -10.96
N ALA A 57 7.04 10.25 -11.07
CA ALA A 57 7.98 9.29 -10.52
C ALA A 57 8.32 8.22 -11.56
N PRO A 58 9.50 7.60 -11.50
CA PRO A 58 9.80 6.47 -12.37
C PRO A 58 8.77 5.36 -12.18
N ARG A 59 8.33 4.74 -13.28
CA ARG A 59 7.36 3.65 -13.27
C ARG A 59 7.82 2.50 -12.39
N GLY A 60 6.97 2.10 -11.46
CA GLY A 60 7.19 1.00 -10.54
C GLY A 60 6.80 1.38 -9.12
N ARG A 61 5.93 0.55 -8.53
CA ARG A 61 5.28 0.84 -7.25
C ARG A 61 6.27 1.21 -6.13
N ALA A 62 7.37 0.45 -6.00
CA ALA A 62 8.43 0.76 -5.04
C ALA A 62 9.07 2.14 -5.30
N ARG A 63 9.39 2.44 -6.58
CA ARG A 63 9.98 3.72 -6.98
C ARG A 63 9.05 4.88 -6.68
N GLN A 64 7.77 4.74 -7.01
CA GLN A 64 6.73 5.74 -6.74
C GLN A 64 6.55 5.96 -5.23
N MET A 65 6.48 4.89 -4.43
CA MET A 65 6.38 5.00 -2.97
C MET A 65 7.61 5.68 -2.36
N ASN A 66 8.81 5.36 -2.84
CA ASN A 66 10.04 6.00 -2.38
C ASN A 66 10.09 7.49 -2.79
N ALA A 67 9.70 7.82 -4.03
CA ALA A 67 9.65 9.21 -4.49
C ALA A 67 8.65 10.04 -3.66
N GLY A 68 7.47 9.48 -3.38
CA GLY A 68 6.48 10.11 -2.51
C GLY A 68 7.00 10.28 -1.09
N ALA A 69 7.68 9.30 -0.52
CA ALA A 69 8.29 9.37 0.81
C ALA A 69 9.39 10.44 0.89
N ALA A 70 10.22 10.58 -0.15
CA ALA A 70 11.25 11.61 -0.24
C ALA A 70 10.65 13.03 -0.30
N ALA A 71 9.49 13.20 -0.95
CA ALA A 71 8.79 14.47 -1.04
C ALA A 71 7.94 14.80 0.20
N ALA A 72 7.69 13.83 1.06
CA ALA A 72 6.85 13.95 2.24
C ALA A 72 7.50 14.79 3.34
N ARG A 73 6.70 15.57 4.08
CA ARG A 73 7.14 16.40 5.20
C ARG A 73 6.82 15.81 6.57
N GLY A 74 5.91 14.82 6.63
CA GLY A 74 5.47 14.22 7.88
C GLY A 74 6.48 13.27 8.49
N ASP A 75 6.45 13.14 9.81
CA ASP A 75 7.25 12.19 10.58
C ASP A 75 6.68 10.77 10.56
N ALA A 76 5.44 10.64 10.13
CA ALA A 76 4.74 9.39 9.87
C ALA A 76 4.40 9.30 8.37
N LEU A 77 4.74 8.19 7.76
CA LEU A 77 4.45 7.87 6.36
C LEU A 77 3.40 6.76 6.30
N LEU A 78 2.41 6.89 5.43
CA LEU A 78 1.42 5.86 5.16
C LEU A 78 1.34 5.62 3.65
N PHE A 79 1.47 4.37 3.24
CA PHE A 79 1.43 3.97 1.83
C PHE A 79 0.06 3.38 1.50
N LEU A 80 -0.66 4.05 0.61
CA LEU A 80 -2.05 3.75 0.27
C LEU A 80 -2.22 3.45 -1.22
N ASN A 81 -2.80 2.32 -1.56
CA ASN A 81 -3.18 2.06 -2.95
C ASN A 81 -4.34 2.97 -3.37
N ALA A 82 -4.35 3.45 -4.62
CA ALA A 82 -5.38 4.33 -5.18
C ALA A 82 -6.81 3.76 -5.09
N TYR A 83 -6.96 2.45 -4.98
CA TYR A 83 -8.23 1.74 -4.85
C TYR A 83 -8.55 1.27 -3.41
N THR A 84 -7.85 1.79 -2.41
CA THR A 84 -8.04 1.45 -0.99
C THR A 84 -8.53 2.67 -0.22
N ARG A 85 -9.55 2.49 0.62
CA ARG A 85 -10.11 3.51 1.49
C ARG A 85 -9.64 3.30 2.93
N LEU A 86 -9.17 4.36 3.56
CA LEU A 86 -8.83 4.37 4.98
C LEU A 86 -10.07 4.59 5.87
N PRO A 87 -10.04 4.16 7.14
CA PRO A 87 -11.01 4.62 8.13
C PRO A 87 -10.87 6.14 8.33
N ALA A 88 -11.99 6.79 8.66
CA ALA A 88 -12.08 8.26 8.76
C ALA A 88 -11.17 8.87 9.84
N ASP A 89 -10.71 8.08 10.79
CA ASP A 89 -9.82 8.44 11.90
C ASP A 89 -8.40 7.85 11.76
N ALA A 90 -8.00 7.45 10.55
CA ALA A 90 -6.73 6.78 10.29
C ALA A 90 -5.52 7.58 10.80
N ASP A 91 -5.53 8.90 10.66
CA ASP A 91 -4.48 9.80 11.16
C ASP A 91 -4.32 9.71 12.69
N ARG A 92 -5.44 9.70 13.43
CA ARG A 92 -5.43 9.56 14.89
C ARG A 92 -4.97 8.18 15.33
N LEU A 93 -5.42 7.13 14.65
CA LEU A 93 -5.04 5.74 14.94
C LEU A 93 -3.54 5.52 14.72
N VAL A 94 -3.00 6.02 13.61
CA VAL A 94 -1.55 5.97 13.33
C VAL A 94 -0.78 6.78 14.36
N GLY A 95 -1.17 8.03 14.62
CA GLY A 95 -0.54 8.88 15.61
C GLY A 95 -0.51 8.24 17.00
N ALA A 96 -1.63 7.67 17.44
CA ALA A 96 -1.72 6.98 18.72
C ALA A 96 -0.85 5.72 18.78
N ALA A 97 -0.70 4.96 17.68
CA ALA A 97 0.16 3.80 17.63
C ALA A 97 1.64 4.21 17.76
N LEU A 98 2.06 5.23 16.99
CA LEU A 98 3.44 5.73 17.03
C LEU A 98 3.77 6.38 18.39
N ALA A 99 2.86 7.14 19.00
CA ALA A 99 3.02 7.71 20.33
C ALA A 99 3.20 6.65 21.44
N ARG A 100 2.65 5.44 21.23
CA ARG A 100 2.86 4.28 22.11
C ARG A 100 4.14 3.50 21.81
N GLY A 101 5.03 4.03 20.97
CA GLY A 101 6.33 3.43 20.67
C GLY A 101 6.34 2.46 19.48
N ALA A 102 5.23 2.31 18.74
CA ALA A 102 5.26 1.55 17.49
C ALA A 102 6.16 2.26 16.47
N GLN A 103 7.04 1.54 15.81
CA GLN A 103 7.86 2.09 14.72
C GLN A 103 7.16 1.98 13.36
N TRP A 104 6.28 1.01 13.23
CA TRP A 104 5.49 0.75 12.02
C TRP A 104 4.28 -0.11 12.34
N GLY A 105 3.39 -0.20 11.36
CA GLY A 105 2.23 -1.05 11.49
C GLY A 105 1.39 -1.08 10.20
N ARG A 106 0.18 -1.58 10.34
CA ARG A 106 -0.77 -1.72 9.25
C ARG A 106 -2.21 -1.76 9.77
N PHE A 107 -3.15 -1.50 8.92
CA PHE A 107 -4.57 -1.68 9.20
C PHE A 107 -5.00 -3.13 8.91
N ASP A 108 -6.05 -3.62 9.55
CA ASP A 108 -6.72 -4.81 9.05
C ASP A 108 -7.33 -4.47 7.69
N VAL A 109 -7.31 -5.44 6.76
CA VAL A 109 -7.95 -5.27 5.46
C VAL A 109 -9.38 -5.80 5.48
N ALA A 110 -10.26 -5.11 4.77
CA ALA A 110 -11.52 -5.64 4.27
C ALA A 110 -11.49 -5.57 2.74
N ILE A 111 -12.07 -6.55 2.07
CA ILE A 111 -12.13 -6.59 0.60
C ILE A 111 -13.56 -6.28 0.18
N ALA A 112 -13.76 -5.17 -0.52
CA ALA A 112 -15.05 -4.78 -1.08
C ALA A 112 -15.36 -5.62 -2.32
N GLY A 113 -16.58 -6.15 -2.40
CA GLY A 113 -17.04 -6.98 -3.53
C GLY A 113 -18.24 -7.84 -3.14
N ARG A 114 -18.81 -8.54 -4.10
CA ARG A 114 -20.04 -9.33 -3.91
C ARG A 114 -19.80 -10.79 -3.54
N HIS A 115 -18.58 -11.29 -3.77
CA HIS A 115 -18.30 -12.72 -3.59
C HIS A 115 -18.24 -13.10 -2.09
N PRO A 116 -18.97 -14.14 -1.65
CA PRO A 116 -19.13 -14.48 -0.23
C PRO A 116 -17.82 -14.90 0.47
N LEU A 117 -16.81 -15.33 -0.26
CA LEU A 117 -15.51 -15.71 0.31
C LEU A 117 -14.59 -14.51 0.63
N LEU A 118 -14.88 -13.30 0.15
CA LEU A 118 -14.02 -12.13 0.37
C LEU A 118 -13.81 -11.79 1.85
N PRO A 119 -14.82 -11.84 2.73
CA PRO A 119 -14.63 -11.63 4.17
C PRO A 119 -13.72 -12.69 4.81
N LEU A 120 -13.84 -13.96 4.43
CA LEU A 120 -12.99 -15.05 4.91
C LEU A 120 -11.52 -14.81 4.47
N ILE A 121 -11.30 -14.46 3.21
CA ILE A 121 -9.97 -14.17 2.67
C ILE A 121 -9.33 -12.99 3.42
N ALA A 122 -10.08 -11.90 3.62
CA ALA A 122 -9.62 -10.75 4.39
C ALA A 122 -9.25 -11.14 5.83
N GLY A 123 -10.08 -11.97 6.48
CA GLY A 123 -9.82 -12.53 7.80
C GLY A 123 -8.51 -13.33 7.85
N LEU A 124 -8.29 -14.22 6.88
CA LEU A 124 -7.07 -15.01 6.77
C LEU A 124 -5.83 -14.14 6.47
N MET A 125 -5.96 -13.10 5.64
CA MET A 125 -4.90 -12.12 5.41
C MET A 125 -4.50 -11.39 6.69
N ASN A 126 -5.47 -10.96 7.49
CA ASN A 126 -5.25 -10.28 8.75
C ASN A 126 -4.60 -11.21 9.79
N LEU A 127 -5.11 -12.44 9.93
CA LEU A 127 -4.55 -13.45 10.82
C LEU A 127 -3.08 -13.76 10.45
N ARG A 128 -2.83 -14.09 9.18
CA ARG A 128 -1.47 -14.34 8.70
C ARG A 128 -0.54 -13.15 9.04
N SER A 129 -0.98 -11.93 8.75
CA SER A 129 -0.17 -10.74 9.02
C SER A 129 0.14 -10.57 10.51
N ARG A 130 -0.81 -10.87 11.41
CA ARG A 130 -0.56 -10.85 12.87
C ARG A 130 0.45 -11.90 13.31
N LEU A 131 0.35 -13.10 12.76
CA LEU A 131 1.23 -14.22 13.12
C LEU A 131 2.64 -14.05 12.56
N THR A 132 2.75 -13.63 11.31
CA THR A 132 4.04 -13.52 10.60
C THR A 132 4.71 -12.17 10.74
N GLY A 133 3.97 -11.11 11.09
CA GLY A 133 4.45 -9.73 11.04
C GLY A 133 4.72 -9.24 9.61
N ILE A 134 4.14 -9.89 8.57
CA ILE A 134 4.27 -9.47 7.18
C ILE A 134 2.99 -8.79 6.73
N ALA A 135 3.08 -7.51 6.39
CA ALA A 135 2.00 -6.74 5.81
C ALA A 135 2.04 -6.77 4.27
N THR A 136 0.92 -6.44 3.66
CA THR A 136 0.80 -6.24 2.21
C THR A 136 0.25 -4.85 1.91
N GLY A 137 0.48 -4.33 0.70
CA GLY A 137 0.04 -3.00 0.30
C GLY A 137 -1.44 -2.71 0.54
N ASP A 138 -2.31 -3.72 0.42
CA ASP A 138 -3.75 -3.59 0.71
C ASP A 138 -4.08 -3.31 2.19
N GLN A 139 -3.11 -3.52 3.08
CA GLN A 139 -3.25 -3.27 4.52
C GLN A 139 -2.81 -1.86 4.93
N ALA A 140 -2.53 -0.97 3.99
CA ALA A 140 -2.11 0.41 4.23
C ALA A 140 -1.00 0.49 5.29
N ILE A 141 0.21 0.12 4.88
CA ILE A 141 1.39 0.12 5.77
C ILE A 141 1.69 1.56 6.20
N PHE A 142 1.84 1.78 7.51
CA PHE A 142 2.35 3.03 8.06
C PHE A 142 3.65 2.80 8.81
N VAL A 143 4.51 3.82 8.82
CA VAL A 143 5.85 3.72 9.41
C VAL A 143 6.33 5.09 9.87
N ALA A 144 7.03 5.16 10.99
CA ALA A 144 7.77 6.35 11.39
C ALA A 144 8.88 6.64 10.37
N ARG A 145 9.10 7.91 10.00
CA ARG A 145 10.13 8.30 9.02
C ARG A 145 11.49 7.72 9.36
N ALA A 146 11.94 7.82 10.59
CA ALA A 146 13.21 7.27 11.02
C ALA A 146 13.31 5.74 10.79
N ALA A 147 12.22 5.00 11.01
CA ALA A 147 12.19 3.56 10.75
C ALA A 147 12.14 3.24 9.24
N PHE A 148 11.50 4.09 8.42
CA PHE A 148 11.52 3.99 6.97
C PHE A 148 12.94 4.16 6.42
N GLU A 149 13.64 5.18 6.90
CA GLU A 149 15.03 5.48 6.52
C GLU A 149 15.98 4.39 7.01
N ALA A 150 15.88 3.95 8.27
CA ALA A 150 16.66 2.85 8.82
C ALA A 150 16.44 1.51 8.07
N ALA A 151 15.24 1.28 7.54
CA ALA A 151 14.96 0.13 6.70
C ALA A 151 15.44 0.31 5.25
N GLY A 152 15.89 1.50 4.83
CA GLY A 152 16.34 1.81 3.47
C GLY A 152 15.22 1.92 2.45
N GLY A 153 14.00 2.28 2.88
CA GLY A 153 12.84 2.42 1.99
C GLY A 153 12.39 1.11 1.34
N PHE A 154 11.58 1.18 0.28
CA PHE A 154 11.19 0.01 -0.51
C PHE A 154 12.32 -0.41 -1.46
N ALA A 155 12.61 -1.71 -1.52
CA ALA A 155 13.54 -2.25 -2.53
C ALA A 155 12.97 -2.04 -3.94
N ASP A 156 13.82 -1.66 -4.90
CA ASP A 156 13.41 -1.46 -6.28
C ASP A 156 13.21 -2.79 -7.00
N ILE A 157 12.16 -3.49 -6.61
CA ILE A 157 11.72 -4.75 -7.20
C ILE A 157 10.30 -4.61 -7.76
N PRO A 158 9.97 -5.30 -8.87
CA PRO A 158 8.68 -5.11 -9.55
C PRO A 158 7.48 -5.73 -8.82
N LEU A 159 7.72 -6.66 -7.90
CA LEU A 159 6.71 -7.34 -7.11
C LEU A 159 7.31 -7.82 -5.79
N MET A 160 6.51 -7.98 -4.74
CA MET A 160 6.89 -8.38 -3.37
C MET A 160 7.66 -7.30 -2.58
N GLU A 161 7.64 -6.05 -3.04
CA GLU A 161 8.26 -4.91 -2.36
C GLU A 161 7.70 -4.68 -0.95
N ASP A 162 6.42 -4.94 -0.75
CA ASP A 162 5.73 -4.85 0.54
C ASP A 162 6.16 -5.97 1.52
N ILE A 163 6.34 -7.17 1.01
CA ILE A 163 6.82 -8.33 1.78
C ILE A 163 8.29 -8.12 2.19
N ASP A 164 9.13 -7.69 1.24
CA ASP A 164 10.53 -7.38 1.50
C ASP A 164 10.66 -6.28 2.54
N PHE A 165 9.93 -5.17 2.36
CA PHE A 165 9.92 -4.06 3.30
C PHE A 165 9.45 -4.48 4.70
N SER A 166 8.35 -5.25 4.79
CA SER A 166 7.88 -5.81 6.06
C SER A 166 8.93 -6.69 6.75
N ARG A 167 9.68 -7.50 5.98
CA ARG A 167 10.76 -8.35 6.54
C ARG A 167 11.88 -7.51 7.14
N ARG A 168 12.26 -6.40 6.50
CA ARG A 168 13.27 -5.48 7.02
C ARG A 168 12.77 -4.72 8.23
N LEU A 169 11.54 -4.19 8.20
CA LEU A 169 10.93 -3.52 9.34
C LEU A 169 10.77 -4.44 10.58
N ARG A 170 10.45 -5.72 10.35
CA ARG A 170 10.36 -6.71 11.44
C ARG A 170 11.66 -6.89 12.23
N ARG A 171 12.82 -6.62 11.61
CA ARG A 171 14.13 -6.67 12.32
C ARG A 171 14.28 -5.49 13.28
N LEU A 172 13.59 -4.38 13.02
CA LEU A 172 13.59 -3.21 13.89
C LEU A 172 12.56 -3.34 15.01
N ALA A 173 11.31 -3.68 14.66
CA ALA A 173 10.22 -3.83 15.64
C ALA A 173 9.08 -4.71 15.07
N ARG A 174 8.25 -5.27 15.96
CA ARG A 174 6.99 -5.91 15.56
C ARG A 174 5.98 -4.87 15.07
N PRO A 175 5.14 -5.19 14.05
CA PRO A 175 4.13 -4.27 13.56
C PRO A 175 3.01 -4.02 14.57
N ALA A 176 2.56 -2.78 14.68
CA ALA A 176 1.27 -2.46 15.27
C ALA A 176 0.16 -2.88 14.29
N CYS A 177 -0.63 -3.87 14.69
CA CYS A 177 -1.72 -4.39 13.86
C CYS A 177 -3.05 -3.73 14.28
N LEU A 178 -3.40 -2.61 13.64
CA LEU A 178 -4.63 -1.88 13.92
C LEU A 178 -5.85 -2.70 13.46
N ARG A 179 -6.88 -2.80 14.32
CA ARG A 179 -8.11 -3.54 14.00
C ARG A 179 -9.06 -2.76 13.08
N ALA A 180 -8.91 -1.43 13.02
CA ALA A 180 -9.62 -0.61 12.05
C ALA A 180 -9.27 -1.08 10.63
N LYS A 181 -10.26 -1.04 9.71
CA LYS A 181 -10.14 -1.70 8.42
C LYS A 181 -9.82 -0.69 7.31
N ALA A 182 -8.75 -0.92 6.57
CA ALA A 182 -8.59 -0.39 5.24
C ALA A 182 -9.43 -1.24 4.28
N VAL A 183 -10.27 -0.60 3.47
CA VAL A 183 -11.19 -1.29 2.55
C VAL A 183 -10.60 -1.23 1.14
N THR A 184 -10.10 -2.36 0.64
CA THR A 184 -9.53 -2.47 -0.70
C THR A 184 -10.53 -3.03 -1.71
N SER A 185 -10.32 -2.73 -3.00
CA SER A 185 -11.20 -3.21 -4.07
C SER A 185 -11.06 -4.71 -4.32
N GLY A 186 -12.19 -5.39 -4.46
CA GLY A 186 -12.27 -6.80 -4.86
C GLY A 186 -12.27 -7.04 -6.37
N ARG A 187 -12.16 -5.99 -7.21
CA ARG A 187 -12.23 -6.07 -8.68
C ARG A 187 -11.36 -7.19 -9.28
N ARG A 188 -10.14 -7.35 -8.75
CA ARG A 188 -9.23 -8.41 -9.21
C ARG A 188 -9.75 -9.81 -8.93
N TRP A 189 -10.34 -9.99 -7.75
CA TRP A 189 -10.91 -11.27 -7.32
C TRP A 189 -12.14 -11.64 -8.14
N GLU A 190 -12.98 -10.66 -8.45
CA GLU A 190 -14.17 -10.85 -9.27
C GLU A 190 -13.81 -11.10 -10.73
N ARG A 191 -12.81 -10.37 -11.27
CA ARG A 191 -12.40 -10.49 -12.67
C ARG A 191 -11.68 -11.79 -13.00
N HIS A 192 -10.83 -12.28 -12.10
CA HIS A 192 -9.97 -13.45 -12.34
C HIS A 192 -10.41 -14.71 -11.60
N GLY A 193 -11.47 -14.62 -10.82
CA GLY A 193 -11.96 -15.70 -9.96
C GLY A 193 -11.20 -15.79 -8.62
N VAL A 194 -11.95 -16.02 -7.56
CA VAL A 194 -11.44 -15.98 -6.18
C VAL A 194 -10.40 -17.06 -5.94
N LEU A 195 -10.72 -18.32 -6.23
CA LEU A 195 -9.82 -19.46 -5.98
C LEU A 195 -8.52 -19.34 -6.79
N ARG A 196 -8.63 -18.98 -8.08
CA ARG A 196 -7.47 -18.79 -8.94
C ARG A 196 -6.55 -17.70 -8.38
N THR A 197 -7.13 -16.59 -7.91
CA THR A 197 -6.36 -15.48 -7.34
C THR A 197 -5.67 -15.90 -6.04
N VAL A 198 -6.34 -16.64 -5.15
CA VAL A 198 -5.73 -17.19 -3.92
C VAL A 198 -4.53 -18.06 -4.26
N LEU A 199 -4.74 -19.06 -5.14
CA LEU A 199 -3.68 -20.01 -5.52
C LEU A 199 -2.49 -19.29 -6.16
N LEU A 200 -2.75 -18.32 -7.05
CA LEU A 200 -1.70 -17.51 -7.66
C LEU A 200 -0.90 -16.74 -6.61
N MET A 201 -1.57 -16.04 -5.68
CA MET A 201 -0.90 -15.29 -4.62
C MET A 201 -0.05 -16.18 -3.72
N TRP A 202 -0.53 -17.37 -3.40
CA TRP A 202 0.22 -18.34 -2.59
C TRP A 202 1.42 -18.88 -3.35
N ALA A 203 1.24 -19.26 -4.61
CA ALA A 203 2.32 -19.77 -5.45
C ALA A 203 3.43 -18.72 -5.64
N LEU A 204 3.07 -17.44 -5.88
CA LEU A 204 4.04 -16.35 -6.02
C LEU A 204 4.82 -16.12 -4.72
N ARG A 205 4.14 -16.12 -3.56
CA ARG A 205 4.79 -15.95 -2.25
C ARG A 205 5.71 -17.10 -1.91
N LEU A 206 5.26 -18.32 -2.16
CA LEU A 206 6.07 -19.53 -1.93
C LEU A 206 7.34 -19.50 -2.80
N ARG A 207 7.20 -19.21 -4.10
CA ARG A 207 8.34 -19.06 -5.01
C ARG A 207 9.28 -17.93 -4.56
N TYR A 208 8.75 -16.78 -4.12
CA TYR A 208 9.56 -15.70 -3.58
C TYR A 208 10.34 -16.15 -2.32
N PHE A 209 9.68 -16.87 -1.43
CA PHE A 209 10.32 -17.43 -0.23
C PHE A 209 11.51 -18.36 -0.57
N PHE A 210 11.39 -19.15 -1.64
CA PHE A 210 12.47 -20.01 -2.15
C PHE A 210 13.44 -19.29 -3.10
N GLY A 211 13.45 -17.96 -3.11
CA GLY A 211 14.45 -17.18 -3.83
C GLY A 211 14.17 -16.94 -5.32
N ALA A 212 12.94 -17.18 -5.80
CA ALA A 212 12.61 -16.86 -7.19
C ALA A 212 12.76 -15.35 -7.46
N PRO A 213 13.40 -14.95 -8.58
CA PRO A 213 13.62 -13.56 -8.94
C PRO A 213 12.29 -12.79 -9.08
N PRO A 214 12.16 -11.58 -8.47
CA PRO A 214 10.94 -10.77 -8.52
C PRO A 214 10.45 -10.46 -9.95
N ASP A 215 11.36 -10.31 -10.92
CA ASP A 215 11.00 -10.07 -12.34
C ASP A 215 10.21 -11.24 -12.94
N LYS A 216 10.61 -12.48 -12.64
CA LYS A 216 9.86 -13.68 -13.08
C LYS A 216 8.48 -13.73 -12.43
N LEU A 217 8.40 -13.37 -11.15
CA LEU A 217 7.13 -13.33 -10.41
C LEU A 217 6.20 -12.24 -10.95
N ALA A 218 6.73 -11.06 -11.30
CA ALA A 218 5.97 -9.97 -11.87
C ALA A 218 5.31 -10.36 -13.21
N ARG A 219 6.05 -11.06 -14.09
CA ARG A 219 5.50 -11.60 -15.35
C ARG A 219 4.37 -12.59 -15.11
N LEU A 220 4.54 -13.50 -14.16
CA LEU A 220 3.49 -14.47 -13.77
C LEU A 220 2.26 -13.79 -13.16
N TYR A 221 2.46 -12.66 -12.50
CA TYR A 221 1.38 -11.82 -11.95
C TYR A 221 0.64 -11.03 -13.01
N GLY A 222 1.21 -10.90 -14.22
CA GLY A 222 0.65 -10.15 -15.35
C GLY A 222 1.13 -8.70 -15.42
N TYR A 223 2.24 -8.36 -14.76
CA TYR A 223 2.87 -7.05 -14.95
C TYR A 223 3.74 -7.03 -16.21
N ALA A 224 3.62 -5.95 -16.98
CA ALA A 224 4.52 -5.70 -18.10
C ALA A 224 5.97 -5.54 -17.59
N PRO A 225 6.98 -5.97 -18.37
CA PRO A 225 8.36 -5.74 -18.02
C PRO A 225 8.61 -4.23 -17.81
N ARG A 226 9.41 -3.90 -16.80
CA ARG A 226 9.91 -2.52 -16.64
C ARG A 226 10.93 -2.26 -17.74
N GLU A 227 10.81 -1.13 -18.42
CA GLU A 227 11.92 -0.59 -19.20
C GLU A 227 13.06 -0.25 -18.23
N ARG A 228 14.27 -0.65 -18.59
CA ARG A 228 15.47 -0.44 -17.78
C ARG A 228 15.93 1.01 -17.87
#